data_b6a973927b1db41f23ba874d2e588182
#
_entry.id   b6a973927b1db41f23ba874d2e588182
#
_cell.length_a   1.000
_cell.length_b   1.000
_cell.length_c   1.000
_cell.angle_alpha   90.00
_cell.angle_beta   90.00
_cell.angle_gamma   90.00
#
_symmetry.space_group_name_H-M   'P 1'
#
loop_
_entity.id
_entity.type
_entity.pdbx_description
1 polymer ?
#
loop_
_entity_poly.entity_id
_entity_poly.type
_entity_poly.pdbx_seq_one_letter_code
_entity_poly.pdbx_strand_id
1 'polypeptide(L)'
;SIKRFGEFIDDLNGKYWTAQDVNMSTQDILWIKEKTKFVVGLPKEHGGLGDSSAPTAFGVYMGIKSAVKHISNKESLEGKKILVQGVGNVGRKLVGHLLKENANVFVCDINSKNIDLTNDTNITVVDPENIYDDTYDIISPCALGGTINRNSLKNINCNIIAGAANNQLENDIDVP
;
A
#
# COMPACT_ATOMS: atom_id res chain seq x y z
N SER A 1 19.05 -18.28 -6.41
CA SER A 1 18.03 -18.01 -7.42
C SER A 1 16.63 -18.34 -6.86
N ILE A 2 15.60 -17.71 -7.39
CA ILE A 2 14.18 -17.92 -6.98
C ILE A 2 13.76 -19.39 -7.07
N LYS A 3 14.20 -20.12 -8.11
CA LYS A 3 13.90 -21.57 -8.23
C LYS A 3 14.49 -22.41 -7.09
N ARG A 4 15.71 -22.06 -6.61
CA ARG A 4 16.29 -22.74 -5.44
C ARG A 4 15.53 -22.43 -4.16
N PHE A 5 14.98 -21.22 -4.02
CA PHE A 5 14.07 -20.90 -2.93
C PHE A 5 12.81 -21.79 -2.97
N GLY A 6 12.24 -22.02 -4.17
CA GLY A 6 11.12 -22.96 -4.34
C GLY A 6 11.44 -24.40 -3.91
N GLU A 7 12.64 -24.91 -4.22
CA GLU A 7 13.10 -26.22 -3.75
C GLU A 7 13.20 -26.27 -2.22
N PHE A 8 13.74 -25.21 -1.60
CA PHE A 8 13.81 -25.12 -0.14
C PHE A 8 12.42 -25.10 0.52
N ILE A 9 11.45 -24.41 -0.09
CA ILE A 9 10.06 -24.42 0.40
C ILE A 9 9.45 -25.82 0.28
N ASP A 10 9.74 -26.54 -0.78
CA ASP A 10 9.23 -27.91 -0.98
C ASP A 10 9.77 -28.88 0.10
N ASP A 11 11.04 -28.75 0.46
CA ASP A 11 11.70 -29.53 1.53
C ASP A 11 11.01 -29.33 2.90
N LEU A 12 10.37 -28.18 3.14
CA LEU A 12 9.60 -27.93 4.36
C LEU A 12 8.25 -28.70 4.39
N ASN A 13 7.89 -29.37 3.31
CA ASN A 13 6.75 -30.27 3.19
C ASN A 13 5.43 -29.73 3.79
N GLY A 14 5.10 -28.47 3.42
CA GLY A 14 3.86 -27.81 3.82
C GLY A 14 3.88 -27.13 5.19
N LYS A 15 4.98 -27.19 5.93
CA LYS A 15 5.14 -26.41 7.18
C LYS A 15 5.23 -24.90 6.94
N TYR A 16 5.53 -24.48 5.72
CA TYR A 16 5.57 -23.11 5.28
C TYR A 16 4.98 -22.96 3.88
N TRP A 17 4.17 -21.94 3.69
CA TRP A 17 3.63 -21.54 2.39
C TRP A 17 4.14 -20.15 2.06
N THR A 18 4.66 -19.98 0.86
CA THR A 18 5.15 -18.67 0.39
C THR A 18 4.15 -17.98 -0.51
N ALA A 19 4.28 -16.66 -0.63
CA ALA A 19 3.46 -15.80 -1.47
C ALA A 19 4.31 -14.71 -2.15
N GLN A 20 3.67 -13.94 -3.02
CA GLN A 20 4.28 -12.72 -3.56
C GLN A 20 4.46 -11.69 -2.45
N ASP A 21 5.64 -11.09 -2.36
CA ASP A 21 5.98 -10.03 -1.43
C ASP A 21 6.64 -8.85 -2.17
N VAL A 22 7.12 -7.86 -1.42
CA VAL A 22 7.77 -6.66 -1.96
C VAL A 22 8.88 -7.02 -2.95
N ASN A 23 8.93 -6.32 -4.06
CA ASN A 23 9.88 -6.52 -5.17
C ASN A 23 9.80 -7.88 -5.88
N MET A 24 8.76 -8.67 -5.64
CA MET A 24 8.52 -9.90 -6.40
C MET A 24 7.56 -9.64 -7.56
N SER A 25 7.88 -10.24 -8.71
CA SER A 25 7.03 -10.25 -9.89
C SER A 25 6.14 -11.50 -9.93
N THR A 26 5.10 -11.46 -10.76
CA THR A 26 4.30 -12.65 -11.09
C THR A 26 5.16 -13.79 -11.63
N GLN A 27 6.20 -13.46 -12.42
CA GLN A 27 7.10 -14.46 -12.98
C GLN A 27 7.92 -15.18 -11.89
N ASP A 28 8.32 -14.47 -10.83
CA ASP A 28 9.03 -15.10 -9.70
C ASP A 28 8.15 -16.14 -9.01
N ILE A 29 6.88 -15.83 -8.79
CA ILE A 29 5.90 -16.77 -8.22
C ILE A 29 5.71 -18.01 -9.11
N LEU A 30 5.66 -17.83 -10.43
CA LEU A 30 5.58 -18.95 -11.37
C LEU A 30 6.82 -19.83 -11.31
N TRP A 31 8.01 -19.26 -11.20
CA TRP A 31 9.26 -20.03 -11.03
C TRP A 31 9.31 -20.81 -9.71
N ILE A 32 8.75 -20.26 -8.63
CA ILE A 32 8.59 -20.99 -7.35
C ILE A 32 7.60 -22.15 -7.56
N LYS A 33 6.48 -21.91 -8.23
CA LYS A 33 5.44 -22.91 -8.52
C LYS A 33 5.98 -24.11 -9.31
N GLU A 34 6.97 -23.91 -10.18
CA GLU A 34 7.64 -25.02 -10.89
C GLU A 34 8.32 -26.02 -9.94
N LYS A 35 8.64 -25.61 -8.70
CA LYS A 35 9.42 -26.38 -7.73
C LYS A 35 8.61 -26.88 -6.55
N THR A 36 7.50 -26.21 -6.21
CA THR A 36 6.68 -26.58 -5.05
C THR A 36 5.20 -26.26 -5.28
N LYS A 37 4.34 -27.02 -4.62
CA LYS A 37 2.91 -26.70 -4.52
C LYS A 37 2.58 -25.71 -3.39
N PHE A 38 3.51 -25.46 -2.48
CA PHE A 38 3.33 -24.66 -1.28
C PHE A 38 3.57 -23.17 -1.56
N VAL A 39 2.87 -22.64 -2.57
CA VAL A 39 2.91 -21.24 -2.99
C VAL A 39 1.51 -20.73 -3.29
N VAL A 40 1.20 -19.52 -2.85
CA VAL A 40 -0.07 -18.81 -3.10
C VAL A 40 0.16 -17.51 -3.86
N GLY A 41 -0.91 -16.82 -4.25
CA GLY A 41 -0.80 -15.59 -5.05
C GLY A 41 -0.52 -15.83 -6.53
N LEU A 42 -0.78 -17.05 -7.02
CA LEU A 42 -0.70 -17.37 -8.44
C LEU A 42 -1.73 -16.59 -9.25
N PRO A 43 -1.43 -16.24 -10.50
CA PRO A 43 -2.40 -15.71 -11.45
C PRO A 43 -3.61 -16.65 -11.60
N LYS A 44 -4.76 -16.08 -11.98
CA LYS A 44 -6.02 -16.84 -12.12
C LYS A 44 -5.90 -17.96 -13.17
N GLU A 45 -5.20 -17.70 -14.28
CA GLU A 45 -4.92 -18.67 -15.34
C GLU A 45 -4.05 -19.85 -14.87
N HIS A 46 -3.38 -19.71 -13.72
CA HIS A 46 -2.60 -20.77 -13.05
C HIS A 46 -3.30 -21.34 -11.80
N GLY A 47 -4.62 -21.11 -11.68
CA GLY A 47 -5.44 -21.64 -10.59
C GLY A 47 -5.34 -20.87 -9.27
N GLY A 48 -4.76 -19.67 -9.27
CA GLY A 48 -4.66 -18.79 -8.10
C GLY A 48 -5.78 -17.79 -8.00
N LEU A 49 -5.76 -16.96 -6.96
CA LEU A 49 -6.70 -15.85 -6.74
C LEU A 49 -6.24 -14.54 -7.39
N GLY A 50 -5.03 -14.52 -7.95
CA GLY A 50 -4.41 -13.34 -8.54
C GLY A 50 -3.66 -12.48 -7.53
N ASP A 51 -3.33 -11.26 -7.97
CA ASP A 51 -2.60 -10.26 -7.21
C ASP A 51 -3.40 -9.78 -5.98
N SER A 52 -2.81 -9.90 -4.80
CA SER A 52 -3.41 -9.49 -3.52
C SER A 52 -3.53 -7.97 -3.34
N SER A 53 -2.86 -7.18 -4.16
CA SER A 53 -2.84 -5.71 -4.00
C SER A 53 -4.23 -5.06 -4.21
N ALA A 54 -5.11 -5.68 -5.01
CA ALA A 54 -6.46 -5.16 -5.21
C ALA A 54 -7.35 -5.30 -3.95
N PRO A 55 -7.49 -6.49 -3.34
CA PRO A 55 -8.22 -6.61 -2.09
C PRO A 55 -7.54 -5.84 -0.93
N THR A 56 -6.20 -5.75 -0.91
CA THR A 56 -5.47 -4.95 0.09
C THR A 56 -5.83 -3.46 -0.03
N ALA A 57 -5.77 -2.89 -1.24
CA ALA A 57 -6.14 -1.50 -1.47
C ALA A 57 -7.60 -1.21 -1.10
N PHE A 58 -8.51 -2.15 -1.39
CA PHE A 58 -9.91 -2.04 -1.00
C PHE A 58 -10.08 -2.08 0.53
N GLY A 59 -9.33 -2.95 1.22
CA GLY A 59 -9.33 -3.01 2.69
C GLY A 59 -8.86 -1.70 3.33
N VAL A 60 -7.77 -1.10 2.81
CA VAL A 60 -7.29 0.21 3.26
C VAL A 60 -8.34 1.30 3.01
N TYR A 61 -8.94 1.33 1.80
CA TYR A 61 -10.00 2.26 1.47
C TYR A 61 -11.19 2.18 2.44
N MET A 62 -11.65 0.97 2.76
CA MET A 62 -12.73 0.76 3.74
C MET A 62 -12.32 1.16 5.15
N GLY A 63 -11.06 0.91 5.55
CA GLY A 63 -10.49 1.37 6.81
C GLY A 63 -10.49 2.90 6.92
N ILE A 64 -10.09 3.60 5.86
CA ILE A 64 -10.13 5.06 5.77
C ILE A 64 -11.58 5.56 5.94
N LYS A 65 -12.53 5.00 5.21
CA LYS A 65 -13.97 5.37 5.33
C LYS A 65 -14.49 5.15 6.76
N SER A 66 -14.14 4.03 7.37
CA SER A 66 -14.52 3.73 8.75
C SER A 66 -13.94 4.74 9.75
N ALA A 67 -12.66 5.11 9.61
CA ALA A 67 -12.01 6.10 10.44
C ALA A 67 -12.66 7.49 10.27
N VAL A 68 -12.94 7.91 9.02
CA VAL A 68 -13.64 9.17 8.74
C VAL A 68 -15.04 9.17 9.36
N LYS A 69 -15.79 8.07 9.25
CA LYS A 69 -17.10 7.93 9.88
C LYS A 69 -17.01 8.07 11.40
N HIS A 70 -15.99 7.49 12.02
CA HIS A 70 -15.79 7.54 13.46
C HIS A 70 -15.61 8.97 13.97
N ILE A 71 -14.82 9.81 13.28
CA ILE A 71 -14.52 11.19 13.73
C ILE A 71 -15.54 12.23 13.26
N SER A 72 -16.26 12.00 12.15
CA SER A 72 -17.15 12.99 11.52
C SER A 72 -18.62 12.59 11.45
N ASN A 73 -18.96 11.36 11.83
CA ASN A 73 -20.28 10.73 11.62
C ASN A 73 -20.72 10.68 10.14
N LYS A 74 -19.79 10.87 9.17
CA LYS A 74 -20.05 10.83 7.72
C LYS A 74 -19.00 9.92 7.06
N GLU A 75 -19.39 9.14 6.07
CA GLU A 75 -18.48 8.25 5.33
C GLU A 75 -17.89 8.90 4.06
N SER A 76 -18.29 10.12 3.70
CA SER A 76 -17.83 10.78 2.48
C SER A 76 -16.36 11.17 2.55
N LEU A 77 -15.64 10.88 1.48
CA LEU A 77 -14.27 11.35 1.25
C LEU A 77 -14.22 12.54 0.29
N GLU A 78 -15.37 13.02 -0.18
CA GLU A 78 -15.47 14.13 -1.13
C GLU A 78 -14.75 15.37 -0.58
N GLY A 79 -13.85 15.92 -1.41
CA GLY A 79 -13.06 17.11 -1.09
C GLY A 79 -11.97 16.93 -0.03
N LYS A 80 -11.84 15.75 0.61
CA LYS A 80 -10.80 15.51 1.60
C LYS A 80 -9.42 15.46 0.97
N LYS A 81 -8.46 16.12 1.60
CA LYS A 81 -7.05 16.06 1.22
C LYS A 81 -6.42 14.77 1.74
N ILE A 82 -6.05 13.85 0.84
CA ILE A 82 -5.53 12.54 1.18
C ILE A 82 -4.15 12.34 0.56
N LEU A 83 -3.12 12.22 1.37
CA LEU A 83 -1.76 11.86 0.92
C LEU A 83 -1.61 10.34 0.85
N VAL A 84 -1.27 9.81 -0.31
CA VAL A 84 -0.86 8.41 -0.49
C VAL A 84 0.66 8.37 -0.69
N GLN A 85 1.36 7.89 0.33
CA GLN A 85 2.81 7.75 0.33
C GLN A 85 3.20 6.37 -0.22
N GLY A 86 3.73 6.35 -1.44
CA GLY A 86 4.02 5.14 -2.19
C GLY A 86 2.86 4.74 -3.13
N VAL A 87 3.09 4.84 -4.45
CA VAL A 87 2.11 4.51 -5.49
C VAL A 87 2.52 3.26 -6.29
N GLY A 88 3.04 2.28 -5.58
CA GLY A 88 3.26 0.92 -6.07
C GLY A 88 1.94 0.18 -6.33
N ASN A 89 1.97 -1.15 -6.31
CA ASN A 89 0.80 -1.99 -6.66
C ASN A 89 -0.44 -1.70 -5.80
N VAL A 90 -0.28 -1.49 -4.50
CA VAL A 90 -1.39 -1.20 -3.58
C VAL A 90 -1.79 0.28 -3.66
N GLY A 91 -0.82 1.19 -3.49
CA GLY A 91 -1.12 2.64 -3.46
C GLY A 91 -1.81 3.13 -4.72
N ARG A 92 -1.39 2.67 -5.90
CA ARG A 92 -2.04 3.02 -7.18
C ARG A 92 -3.52 2.61 -7.21
N LYS A 93 -3.85 1.42 -6.71
CA LYS A 93 -5.25 0.96 -6.66
C LYS A 93 -6.06 1.71 -5.62
N LEU A 94 -5.43 2.07 -4.49
CA LEU A 94 -6.05 2.94 -3.48
C LEU A 94 -6.38 4.31 -4.07
N VAL A 95 -5.44 4.95 -4.78
CA VAL A 95 -5.68 6.22 -5.50
C VAL A 95 -6.93 6.11 -6.37
N GLY A 96 -7.07 5.03 -7.15
CA GLY A 96 -8.26 4.80 -7.98
C GLY A 96 -9.58 4.69 -7.18
N HIS A 97 -9.56 4.21 -5.94
CA HIS A 97 -10.74 4.22 -5.06
C HIS A 97 -11.04 5.63 -4.52
N LEU A 98 -10.01 6.38 -4.13
CA LEU A 98 -10.15 7.73 -3.59
C LEU A 98 -10.67 8.72 -4.61
N LEU A 99 -10.21 8.63 -5.85
CA LEU A 99 -10.68 9.47 -6.97
C LEU A 99 -12.18 9.26 -7.26
N LYS A 100 -12.67 8.03 -7.16
CA LYS A 100 -14.11 7.72 -7.33
C LYS A 100 -15.00 8.35 -6.25
N GLU A 101 -14.43 8.70 -5.11
CA GLU A 101 -15.09 9.43 -4.02
C GLU A 101 -14.91 10.96 -4.15
N ASN A 102 -14.33 11.46 -5.25
CA ASN A 102 -14.00 12.88 -5.46
C ASN A 102 -13.10 13.46 -4.35
N ALA A 103 -12.17 12.67 -3.82
CA ALA A 103 -11.15 13.15 -2.91
C ALA A 103 -10.06 13.96 -3.66
N ASN A 104 -9.44 14.91 -2.98
CA ASN A 104 -8.24 15.60 -3.46
C ASN A 104 -7.02 14.74 -3.10
N VAL A 105 -6.48 14.02 -4.06
CA VAL A 105 -5.43 13.02 -3.82
C VAL A 105 -4.06 13.62 -4.05
N PHE A 106 -3.20 13.51 -3.05
CA PHE A 106 -1.79 13.84 -3.10
C PHE A 106 -0.99 12.54 -3.14
N VAL A 107 0.01 12.47 -4.01
CA VAL A 107 0.82 11.26 -4.18
C VAL A 107 2.30 11.58 -4.14
N CYS A 108 3.08 10.70 -3.52
CA CYS A 108 4.54 10.71 -3.62
C CYS A 108 5.08 9.30 -3.78
N ASP A 109 6.20 9.16 -4.47
CA ASP A 109 6.97 7.92 -4.58
C ASP A 109 8.43 8.27 -4.85
N ILE A 110 9.36 7.52 -4.28
CA ILE A 110 10.80 7.67 -4.55
C ILE A 110 11.17 7.27 -5.99
N ASN A 111 10.36 6.42 -6.61
CA ASN A 111 10.50 6.02 -8.00
C ASN A 111 9.52 6.82 -8.87
N SER A 112 10.03 7.82 -9.60
CA SER A 112 9.23 8.68 -10.48
C SER A 112 8.43 7.91 -11.54
N LYS A 113 8.85 6.70 -11.93
CA LYS A 113 8.11 5.85 -12.87
C LYS A 113 6.78 5.35 -12.30
N ASN A 114 6.64 5.31 -10.98
CA ASN A 114 5.40 4.94 -10.33
C ASN A 114 4.35 6.08 -10.37
N ILE A 115 4.82 7.32 -10.58
CA ILE A 115 4.00 8.55 -10.54
C ILE A 115 3.26 8.81 -11.86
N ASP A 116 3.52 8.02 -12.91
CA ASP A 116 2.82 8.14 -14.21
C ASP A 116 1.34 7.70 -14.13
N LEU A 117 0.63 8.26 -13.14
CA LEU A 117 -0.80 8.06 -12.88
C LEU A 117 -1.68 9.17 -13.49
N THR A 118 -1.11 10.13 -14.19
CA THR A 118 -1.54 11.52 -14.00
C THR A 118 -2.10 12.16 -15.25
N ASN A 119 -3.17 11.62 -15.77
CA ASN A 119 -4.09 12.45 -16.55
C ASN A 119 -5.32 12.93 -15.74
N ASP A 120 -5.36 12.66 -14.42
CA ASP A 120 -6.46 13.08 -13.56
C ASP A 120 -6.12 14.40 -12.86
N THR A 121 -6.95 15.42 -13.07
CA THR A 121 -6.76 16.77 -12.51
C THR A 121 -6.89 16.82 -10.98
N ASN A 122 -7.41 15.76 -10.37
CA ASN A 122 -7.58 15.65 -8.92
C ASN A 122 -6.37 15.00 -8.22
N ILE A 123 -5.28 14.73 -8.95
CA ILE A 123 -4.03 14.22 -8.40
C ILE A 123 -2.99 15.33 -8.36
N THR A 124 -2.40 15.55 -7.19
CA THR A 124 -1.25 16.43 -6.99
C THR A 124 -0.04 15.58 -6.64
N VAL A 125 1.03 15.71 -7.40
CA VAL A 125 2.32 15.05 -7.08
C VAL A 125 3.08 15.92 -6.09
N VAL A 126 3.55 15.31 -5.00
CA VAL A 126 4.32 15.95 -3.93
C VAL A 126 5.73 15.39 -3.90
N ASP A 127 6.71 16.26 -3.66
CA ASP A 127 8.09 15.84 -3.47
C ASP A 127 8.22 14.99 -2.20
N PRO A 128 8.83 13.78 -2.27
CA PRO A 128 9.05 12.92 -1.10
C PRO A 128 9.78 13.58 0.08
N GLU A 129 10.61 14.60 -0.17
CA GLU A 129 11.31 15.32 0.89
C GLU A 129 10.41 16.31 1.66
N ASN A 130 9.30 16.76 1.04
CA ASN A 130 8.42 17.82 1.56
C ASN A 130 6.98 17.32 1.82
N ILE A 131 6.79 16.02 1.92
CA ILE A 131 5.44 15.41 2.01
C ILE A 131 4.63 15.83 3.24
N TYR A 132 5.28 16.31 4.28
CA TYR A 132 4.64 16.73 5.53
C TYR A 132 4.59 18.26 5.71
N ASP A 133 4.94 19.03 4.68
CA ASP A 133 4.89 20.50 4.74
C ASP A 133 3.47 21.06 4.57
N ASP A 134 2.53 20.25 4.09
CA ASP A 134 1.12 20.62 3.96
C ASP A 134 0.27 19.89 5.02
N THR A 135 -0.96 20.36 5.18
CA THR A 135 -1.97 19.74 6.06
C THR A 135 -2.86 18.81 5.25
N TYR A 136 -3.02 17.58 5.72
CA TYR A 136 -3.90 16.58 5.12
C TYR A 136 -5.02 16.19 6.09
N ASP A 137 -6.18 15.81 5.58
CA ASP A 137 -7.18 15.12 6.40
C ASP A 137 -6.70 13.71 6.76
N ILE A 138 -6.05 13.05 5.81
CA ILE A 138 -5.63 11.64 5.91
C ILE A 138 -4.25 11.46 5.29
N ILE A 139 -3.38 10.73 5.97
CA ILE A 139 -2.12 10.23 5.42
C ILE A 139 -2.21 8.70 5.32
N SER A 140 -1.95 8.17 4.12
CA SER A 140 -2.00 6.73 3.83
C SER A 140 -0.61 6.21 3.45
N PRO A 141 0.19 5.69 4.42
CA PRO A 141 1.47 5.05 4.12
C PRO A 141 1.25 3.73 3.38
N CYS A 142 1.69 3.67 2.12
CA CYS A 142 1.62 2.49 1.24
C CYS A 142 2.99 2.09 0.68
N ALA A 143 4.06 2.69 1.20
CA ALA A 143 5.45 2.38 0.89
C ALA A 143 6.05 1.40 1.93
N LEU A 144 7.37 1.38 2.07
CA LEU A 144 8.06 0.66 3.14
C LEU A 144 7.70 1.23 4.51
N GLY A 145 7.84 0.40 5.56
CA GLY A 145 7.51 0.78 6.92
C GLY A 145 8.46 1.80 7.55
N GLY A 146 8.15 2.21 8.80
CA GLY A 146 9.00 3.12 9.59
C GLY A 146 8.93 4.59 9.16
N THR A 147 7.97 4.96 8.30
CA THR A 147 7.83 6.35 7.84
C THR A 147 7.21 7.27 8.89
N ILE A 148 6.47 6.71 9.82
CA ILE A 148 5.93 7.43 10.98
C ILE A 148 6.91 7.22 12.14
N ASN A 149 7.67 8.26 12.46
CA ASN A 149 8.73 8.24 13.46
C ASN A 149 8.83 9.61 14.16
N ARG A 150 9.70 9.71 15.17
CA ARG A 150 9.85 10.95 15.97
C ARG A 150 10.18 12.20 15.14
N ASN A 151 10.82 12.05 13.98
CA ASN A 151 11.15 13.19 13.12
C ASN A 151 9.96 13.58 12.26
N SER A 152 9.31 12.62 11.60
CA SER A 152 8.12 12.88 10.78
C SER A 152 6.94 13.39 11.60
N LEU A 153 6.73 12.87 12.83
CA LEU A 153 5.66 13.29 13.73
C LEU A 153 5.71 14.78 14.12
N LYS A 154 6.88 15.42 14.05
CA LYS A 154 7.00 16.87 14.33
C LYS A 154 6.32 17.73 13.26
N ASN A 155 6.22 17.22 12.04
CA ASN A 155 5.72 17.93 10.87
C ASN A 155 4.38 17.36 10.39
N ILE A 156 4.03 16.12 10.77
CA ILE A 156 2.75 15.53 10.39
C ILE A 156 1.59 16.34 10.97
N ASN A 157 0.73 16.81 10.09
CA ASN A 157 -0.52 17.49 10.44
C ASN A 157 -1.68 16.82 9.69
N CYS A 158 -2.34 15.86 10.36
CA CYS A 158 -3.48 15.12 9.82
C CYS A 158 -4.37 14.60 10.96
N ASN A 159 -5.60 14.22 10.62
CA ASN A 159 -6.54 13.63 11.58
C ASN A 159 -6.51 12.10 11.59
N ILE A 160 -6.08 11.48 10.50
CA ILE A 160 -6.10 10.02 10.31
C ILE A 160 -4.81 9.59 9.64
N ILE A 161 -4.20 8.52 10.17
CA ILE A 161 -3.15 7.75 9.50
C ILE A 161 -3.71 6.34 9.28
N ALA A 162 -3.88 5.95 8.02
CA ALA A 162 -4.40 4.63 7.64
C ALA A 162 -3.84 4.21 6.28
N GLY A 163 -3.03 3.16 6.25
CA GLY A 163 -2.33 2.73 5.04
C GLY A 163 -2.04 1.24 5.00
N ALA A 164 -1.32 0.81 3.99
CA ALA A 164 -0.98 -0.58 3.72
C ALA A 164 0.43 -0.99 4.17
N ALA A 165 1.25 -0.06 4.65
CA ALA A 165 2.58 -0.39 5.16
C ALA A 165 2.47 -1.32 6.36
N ASN A 166 3.23 -2.42 6.39
CA ASN A 166 3.12 -3.46 7.44
C ASN A 166 3.46 -2.92 8.84
N ASN A 167 4.52 -2.11 8.93
CA ASN A 167 4.96 -1.46 10.15
C ASN A 167 5.07 0.04 9.90
N GLN A 168 3.96 0.74 9.98
CA GLN A 168 3.89 2.19 9.70
C GLN A 168 4.72 2.99 10.69
N LEU A 169 4.71 2.58 11.96
CA LEU A 169 5.54 3.16 13.03
C LEU A 169 6.96 2.58 12.96
N GLU A 170 7.97 3.42 13.21
CA GLU A 170 9.36 2.98 13.37
C GLU A 170 9.54 2.23 14.69
N ASN A 171 8.91 2.73 15.77
CA ASN A 171 8.92 2.12 17.09
C ASN A 171 7.54 2.19 17.74
N ASP A 172 7.21 1.25 18.63
CA ASP A 172 5.93 1.22 19.36
C ASP A 172 5.69 2.47 20.23
N ILE A 173 6.79 3.14 20.64
CA ILE A 173 6.71 4.37 21.45
C ILE A 173 6.40 5.63 20.63
N ASP A 174 6.33 5.53 19.32
CA ASP A 174 5.98 6.63 18.42
C ASP A 174 4.45 6.80 18.27
N VAL A 175 3.68 6.06 19.05
CA VAL A 175 2.22 6.27 19.18
C VAL A 175 1.98 7.56 19.96
N PRO A 176 1.18 8.51 19.44
CA PRO A 176 0.84 9.75 20.16
C PRO A 176 0.01 9.49 21.41
#